data_e7be663cf81376b3f127a4cbd2ba9b96
#
_entry.id   e7be663cf81376b3f127a4cbd2ba9b96
#
_cell.length_a   1.000
_cell.length_b   1.000
_cell.length_c   1.000
_cell.angle_alpha   90.00
_cell.angle_beta   90.00
_cell.angle_gamma   90.00
#
_symmetry.space_group_name_H-M   'P 1'
#
loop_
_entity.id
_entity.type
_entity.pdbx_description
1 polymer ?
#
loop_
_entity_poly.entity_id
_entity_poly.type
_entity_poly.pdbx_seq_one_letter_code
_entity_poly.pdbx_strand_id
1 'polypeptide(L)'
;QKKDTSFEFLRSVAHLRPRTNTFGAIYRIRSKMAYAIHQFFNEKGFVYIHTPLITASDCEGAGQMFRVTTLDMENLPRNKKGGIDYSKDFFGKETSLTVSGQLEGELGAMALGDIYTFGPTFRAENSNTPRHLAEFWMIEPEMAFYDIKDNMDLAEEFIKYLVKYALDNCYDDIKFLNDRYDNELLERLEGVADTEFVRLTYTEGIKILEEAVASGKKFEFPVYWGCDLASEHERYLVEEHFNKPVIMTDY
;
A
#
# COMPACT_ATOMS: atom_id res chain seq x y z
N GLN A 1 -23.17 -31.53 -6.02
CA GLN A 1 -22.16 -30.52 -6.31
C GLN A 1 -22.30 -29.42 -5.28
N LYS A 2 -21.26 -29.18 -4.46
CA LYS A 2 -21.18 -27.97 -3.64
C LYS A 2 -21.17 -26.77 -4.59
N LYS A 3 -22.19 -25.91 -4.50
CA LYS A 3 -22.27 -24.69 -5.30
C LYS A 3 -21.10 -23.80 -4.90
N ASP A 4 -20.24 -23.41 -5.86
CA ASP A 4 -19.17 -22.45 -5.61
C ASP A 4 -19.80 -21.13 -5.16
N THR A 5 -19.30 -20.60 -4.05
CA THR A 5 -19.82 -19.39 -3.42
C THR A 5 -19.08 -18.20 -3.98
N SER A 6 -19.78 -17.27 -4.63
CA SER A 6 -19.13 -16.07 -5.19
C SER A 6 -18.63 -15.10 -4.10
N PHE A 7 -17.66 -14.27 -4.46
CA PHE A 7 -17.15 -13.23 -3.54
C PHE A 7 -18.23 -12.21 -3.15
N GLU A 8 -19.16 -11.88 -4.07
CA GLU A 8 -20.29 -10.99 -3.81
C GLU A 8 -21.20 -11.58 -2.74
N PHE A 9 -21.55 -12.85 -2.87
CA PHE A 9 -22.34 -13.54 -1.84
C PHE A 9 -21.60 -13.57 -0.50
N LEU A 10 -20.30 -13.84 -0.50
CA LEU A 10 -19.49 -13.83 0.73
C LEU A 10 -19.42 -12.46 1.40
N ARG A 11 -19.64 -11.36 0.68
CA ARG A 11 -19.78 -10.03 1.27
C ARG A 11 -21.06 -9.89 2.07
N SER A 12 -22.17 -10.49 1.62
CA SER A 12 -23.45 -10.46 2.35
C SER A 12 -23.41 -11.30 3.64
N VAL A 13 -22.51 -12.29 3.72
CA VAL A 13 -22.30 -13.17 4.88
C VAL A 13 -20.85 -13.11 5.38
N ALA A 14 -20.32 -11.89 5.52
CA ALA A 14 -18.91 -11.62 5.76
C ALA A 14 -18.30 -12.39 6.95
N HIS A 15 -19.09 -12.65 8.00
CA HIS A 15 -18.69 -13.42 9.17
C HIS A 15 -18.38 -14.92 8.86
N LEU A 16 -18.79 -15.42 7.70
CA LEU A 16 -18.49 -16.77 7.25
C LEU A 16 -17.26 -16.86 6.33
N ARG A 17 -16.72 -15.72 5.88
CA ARG A 17 -15.53 -15.71 5.01
C ARG A 17 -14.36 -16.53 5.56
N PRO A 18 -13.98 -16.42 6.84
CA PRO A 18 -12.85 -17.18 7.38
C PRO A 18 -12.99 -18.70 7.31
N ARG A 19 -14.23 -19.19 7.14
CA ARG A 19 -14.52 -20.64 7.03
C ARG A 19 -14.36 -21.20 5.61
N THR A 20 -14.15 -20.33 4.63
CA THR A 20 -13.89 -20.77 3.25
C THR A 20 -12.40 -21.07 3.05
N ASN A 21 -12.06 -21.99 2.16
CA ASN A 21 -10.67 -22.31 1.87
C ASN A 21 -9.91 -21.11 1.34
N THR A 22 -10.54 -20.31 0.48
CA THR A 22 -9.93 -19.11 -0.12
C THR A 22 -9.56 -18.06 0.93
N PHE A 23 -10.53 -17.65 1.76
CA PHE A 23 -10.23 -16.66 2.80
C PHE A 23 -9.37 -17.23 3.93
N GLY A 24 -9.49 -18.54 4.20
CA GLY A 24 -8.58 -19.22 5.11
C GLY A 24 -7.13 -19.13 4.64
N ALA A 25 -6.86 -19.40 3.35
CA ALA A 25 -5.54 -19.23 2.75
C ALA A 25 -5.06 -17.76 2.84
N ILE A 26 -5.91 -16.80 2.43
CA ILE A 26 -5.58 -15.37 2.49
C ILE A 26 -5.23 -14.93 3.93
N TYR A 27 -6.01 -15.32 4.94
CA TYR A 27 -5.73 -14.94 6.33
C TYR A 27 -4.44 -15.55 6.87
N ARG A 28 -4.12 -16.81 6.50
CA ARG A 28 -2.85 -17.42 6.90
C ARG A 28 -1.66 -16.72 6.25
N ILE A 29 -1.75 -16.41 4.96
CA ILE A 29 -0.72 -15.63 4.25
C ILE A 29 -0.56 -14.25 4.91
N ARG A 30 -1.65 -13.50 5.12
CA ARG A 30 -1.58 -12.19 5.79
C ARG A 30 -0.90 -12.25 7.16
N SER A 31 -1.24 -13.27 7.95
CA SER A 31 -0.64 -13.45 9.27
C SER A 31 0.87 -13.67 9.19
N LYS A 32 1.31 -14.54 8.26
CA LYS A 32 2.73 -14.81 8.04
C LYS A 32 3.47 -13.59 7.48
N MET A 33 2.85 -12.87 6.54
CA MET A 33 3.43 -11.66 5.96
C MET A 33 3.60 -10.54 6.98
N ALA A 34 2.62 -10.34 7.89
CA ALA A 34 2.75 -9.36 8.97
C ALA A 34 3.96 -9.66 9.88
N TYR A 35 4.19 -10.93 10.19
CA TYR A 35 5.37 -11.35 10.95
C TYR A 35 6.66 -11.12 10.15
N ALA A 36 6.68 -11.48 8.88
CA ALA A 36 7.84 -11.30 8.00
C ALA A 36 8.26 -9.82 7.86
N ILE A 37 7.31 -8.90 7.80
CA ILE A 37 7.57 -7.45 7.78
C ILE A 37 8.33 -7.05 9.05
N HIS A 38 7.83 -7.42 10.21
CA HIS A 38 8.51 -7.13 11.48
C HIS A 38 9.88 -7.79 11.57
N GLN A 39 10.01 -9.02 11.10
CA GLN A 39 11.28 -9.75 11.10
C GLN A 39 12.33 -9.05 10.25
N PHE A 40 11.99 -8.69 9.01
CA PHE A 40 12.89 -8.00 8.07
C PHE A 40 13.47 -6.72 8.68
N PHE A 41 12.61 -5.83 9.15
CA PHE A 41 13.04 -4.54 9.69
C PHE A 41 13.80 -4.71 11.01
N ASN A 42 13.37 -5.64 11.87
CA ASN A 42 14.06 -5.91 13.13
C ASN A 42 15.48 -6.46 12.90
N GLU A 43 15.67 -7.39 11.98
CA GLU A 43 16.98 -7.96 11.63
C GLU A 43 17.93 -6.91 11.03
N LYS A 44 17.39 -5.87 10.40
CA LYS A 44 18.15 -4.71 9.90
C LYS A 44 18.39 -3.63 10.93
N GLY A 45 17.91 -3.80 12.16
CA GLY A 45 18.12 -2.86 13.26
C GLY A 45 17.15 -1.68 13.27
N PHE A 46 16.10 -1.69 12.44
CA PHE A 46 15.06 -0.67 12.48
C PHE A 46 14.22 -0.74 13.75
N VAL A 47 13.82 0.41 14.26
CA VAL A 47 12.95 0.53 15.41
C VAL A 47 11.49 0.65 14.97
N TYR A 48 10.62 -0.26 15.41
CA TYR A 48 9.18 -0.15 15.17
C TYR A 48 8.56 0.95 16.01
N ILE A 49 7.83 1.87 15.36
CA ILE A 49 7.09 2.93 16.03
C ILE A 49 5.60 2.78 15.75
N HIS A 50 4.81 2.72 16.83
CA HIS A 50 3.35 2.82 16.76
C HIS A 50 2.95 4.29 16.78
N THR A 51 2.59 4.84 15.64
CA THR A 51 2.11 6.21 15.52
C THR A 51 0.62 6.34 15.85
N PRO A 52 0.16 7.50 16.35
CA PRO A 52 -1.25 7.71 16.68
C PRO A 52 -2.18 7.55 15.48
N LEU A 53 -3.30 6.85 15.68
CA LEU A 53 -4.35 6.73 14.66
C LEU A 53 -5.30 7.93 14.66
N ILE A 54 -5.47 8.59 15.81
CA ILE A 54 -6.26 9.82 15.94
C ILE A 54 -5.28 10.99 16.01
N THR A 55 -5.40 11.90 15.07
CA THR A 55 -4.47 13.03 14.92
C THR A 55 -5.23 14.32 14.62
N ALA A 56 -4.62 15.45 14.96
CA ALA A 56 -5.07 16.77 14.52
C ALA A 56 -4.24 17.30 13.34
N SER A 57 -3.24 16.53 12.89
CA SER A 57 -2.36 16.91 11.80
C SER A 57 -2.77 16.22 10.51
N ASP A 58 -2.72 16.96 9.41
CA ASP A 58 -2.85 16.41 8.06
C ASP A 58 -1.45 16.08 7.55
N CYS A 59 -1.26 14.86 7.08
CA CYS A 59 0.01 14.45 6.50
C CYS A 59 0.07 14.87 5.03
N GLU A 60 0.62 16.04 4.77
CA GLU A 60 0.90 16.60 3.43
C GLU A 60 -0.31 16.64 2.47
N GLY A 61 -1.55 16.61 3.01
CA GLY A 61 -2.74 16.51 2.18
C GLY A 61 -2.88 15.18 1.43
N ALA A 62 -2.24 14.11 1.94
CA ALA A 62 -2.17 12.80 1.27
C ALA A 62 -3.53 12.11 1.07
N GLY A 63 -4.62 12.64 1.61
CA GLY A 63 -5.96 12.14 1.40
C GLY A 63 -7.02 12.87 2.24
N GLN A 64 -8.29 12.66 1.90
CA GLN A 64 -9.39 13.15 2.72
C GLN A 64 -9.44 12.38 4.05
N MET A 65 -9.58 13.11 5.15
CA MET A 65 -9.56 12.53 6.50
C MET A 65 -10.98 12.25 7.00
N PHE A 66 -11.17 11.08 7.60
CA PHE A 66 -12.38 10.80 8.40
C PHE A 66 -12.32 11.57 9.72
N ARG A 67 -13.38 12.32 10.02
CA ARG A 67 -13.51 13.07 11.28
C ARG A 67 -13.73 12.12 12.46
N VAL A 68 -13.00 12.36 13.55
CA VAL A 68 -13.23 11.73 14.86
C VAL A 68 -13.77 12.75 15.82
N THR A 69 -14.96 12.52 16.38
CA THR A 69 -15.61 13.44 17.31
C THR A 69 -16.50 12.68 18.29
N THR A 70 -16.66 13.22 19.49
CA THR A 70 -17.63 12.79 20.50
C THR A 70 -18.78 13.77 20.64
N LEU A 71 -18.81 14.82 19.81
CA LEU A 71 -19.91 15.79 19.81
C LEU A 71 -21.20 15.13 19.33
N ASP A 72 -22.33 15.54 19.94
CA ASP A 72 -23.63 15.14 19.46
C ASP A 72 -23.92 15.78 18.09
N MET A 73 -24.02 14.94 17.05
CA MET A 73 -24.24 15.40 15.68
C MET A 73 -25.58 16.06 15.44
N GLU A 74 -26.60 15.80 16.32
CA GLU A 74 -27.91 16.45 16.26
C GLU A 74 -27.90 17.83 16.92
N ASN A 75 -26.98 18.05 17.89
CA ASN A 75 -26.91 19.28 18.69
C ASN A 75 -25.46 19.81 18.73
N LEU A 76 -24.88 20.07 17.58
CA LEU A 76 -23.49 20.54 17.48
C LEU A 76 -23.32 21.91 18.17
N PRO A 77 -22.38 22.03 19.13
CA PRO A 77 -22.06 23.32 19.74
C PRO A 77 -21.46 24.27 18.69
N ARG A 78 -21.88 25.57 18.77
CA ARG A 78 -21.42 26.59 17.84
C ARG A 78 -20.53 27.61 18.54
N ASN A 79 -19.45 28.00 17.87
CA ASN A 79 -18.59 29.08 18.30
C ASN A 79 -19.20 30.45 17.91
N LYS A 80 -18.59 31.55 18.36
CA LYS A 80 -19.08 32.92 18.13
C LYS A 80 -19.15 33.31 16.64
N LYS A 81 -18.48 32.56 15.75
CA LYS A 81 -18.47 32.78 14.30
C LYS A 81 -19.44 31.86 13.56
N GLY A 82 -20.23 31.05 14.27
CA GLY A 82 -21.20 30.11 13.70
C GLY A 82 -20.67 28.75 13.29
N GLY A 83 -19.36 28.54 13.34
CA GLY A 83 -18.71 27.24 13.08
C GLY A 83 -18.88 26.28 14.27
N ILE A 84 -18.46 25.01 14.08
CA ILE A 84 -18.46 24.02 15.16
C ILE A 84 -17.46 24.45 16.25
N ASP A 85 -17.89 24.35 17.51
CA ASP A 85 -17.01 24.63 18.66
C ASP A 85 -16.29 23.35 19.14
N TYR A 86 -15.20 23.03 18.48
CA TYR A 86 -14.37 21.88 18.84
C TYR A 86 -13.70 21.98 20.22
N SER A 87 -13.72 23.16 20.88
CA SER A 87 -13.26 23.25 22.28
C SER A 87 -14.12 22.45 23.25
N LYS A 88 -15.30 22.02 22.82
CA LYS A 88 -16.21 21.14 23.55
C LYS A 88 -16.07 19.68 23.22
N ASP A 89 -15.24 19.33 22.22
CA ASP A 89 -14.97 17.95 21.85
C ASP A 89 -13.93 17.32 22.79
N PHE A 90 -13.79 15.99 22.70
CA PHE A 90 -12.94 15.20 23.60
C PHE A 90 -11.49 15.71 23.69
N PHE A 91 -10.88 16.04 22.56
CA PHE A 91 -9.51 16.56 22.49
C PHE A 91 -9.41 18.10 22.54
N GLY A 92 -10.53 18.79 22.69
CA GLY A 92 -10.57 20.26 22.69
C GLY A 92 -10.19 20.91 21.36
N LYS A 93 -10.07 20.15 20.30
CA LYS A 93 -9.72 20.55 18.93
C LYS A 93 -10.28 19.56 17.92
N GLU A 94 -10.28 19.96 16.67
CA GLU A 94 -10.64 19.10 15.55
C GLU A 94 -9.66 17.95 15.40
N THR A 95 -10.14 16.71 15.31
CA THR A 95 -9.34 15.51 15.13
C THR A 95 -9.92 14.61 14.06
N SER A 96 -9.06 13.78 13.49
CA SER A 96 -9.39 12.86 12.40
C SER A 96 -8.64 11.54 12.54
N LEU A 97 -9.03 10.54 11.76
CA LEU A 97 -8.21 9.35 11.57
C LEU A 97 -7.03 9.69 10.66
N THR A 98 -5.87 9.14 10.96
CA THR A 98 -4.64 9.38 10.20
C THR A 98 -4.70 8.82 8.78
N VAL A 99 -4.09 9.52 7.83
CA VAL A 99 -3.89 9.06 6.44
C VAL A 99 -2.52 8.42 6.21
N SER A 100 -1.58 8.59 7.18
CA SER A 100 -0.22 8.06 7.15
C SER A 100 0.41 8.17 8.54
N GLY A 101 1.33 7.29 8.88
CA GLY A 101 2.17 7.40 10.07
C GLY A 101 3.45 8.19 9.86
N GLN A 102 3.66 8.76 8.67
CA GLN A 102 4.91 9.40 8.26
C GLN A 102 5.33 10.56 9.16
N LEU A 103 4.42 11.50 9.47
CA LEU A 103 4.78 12.70 10.25
C LEU A 103 5.38 12.38 11.62
N GLU A 104 4.76 11.46 12.33
CA GLU A 104 5.26 11.01 13.63
C GLU A 104 6.44 10.04 13.46
N GLY A 105 6.48 9.30 12.34
CA GLY A 105 7.59 8.43 11.95
C GLY A 105 8.88 9.22 11.76
N GLU A 106 8.84 10.34 11.03
CA GLU A 106 10.00 11.22 10.82
C GLU A 106 10.57 11.78 12.12
N LEU A 107 9.71 12.12 13.10
CA LEU A 107 10.18 12.50 14.44
C LEU A 107 10.97 11.37 15.11
N GLY A 108 10.51 10.13 14.90
CA GLY A 108 11.22 8.94 15.38
C GLY A 108 12.56 8.75 14.67
N ALA A 109 12.61 8.91 13.35
CA ALA A 109 13.82 8.80 12.55
C ALA A 109 14.88 9.84 12.95
N MET A 110 14.46 11.08 13.22
CA MET A 110 15.34 12.15 13.70
C MET A 110 16.00 11.84 15.06
N ALA A 111 15.40 10.97 15.86
CA ALA A 111 15.90 10.61 17.19
C ALA A 111 16.62 9.26 17.23
N LEU A 112 16.19 8.29 16.42
CA LEU A 112 16.57 6.89 16.50
C LEU A 112 17.31 6.37 15.26
N GLY A 113 17.34 7.16 14.17
CA GLY A 113 17.93 6.75 12.89
C GLY A 113 16.92 6.04 12.00
N ASP A 114 17.03 4.73 11.88
CA ASP A 114 16.15 3.94 11.01
C ASP A 114 14.95 3.41 11.81
N ILE A 115 13.75 3.80 11.37
CA ILE A 115 12.49 3.38 11.99
C ILE A 115 11.53 2.85 10.93
N TYR A 116 10.47 2.19 11.35
CA TYR A 116 9.34 1.92 10.48
C TYR A 116 8.02 1.98 11.24
N THR A 117 6.97 2.38 10.54
CA THR A 117 5.60 2.18 10.97
C THR A 117 4.98 1.02 10.21
N PHE A 118 4.09 0.30 10.83
CA PHE A 118 3.27 -0.72 10.19
C PHE A 118 1.92 -0.76 10.89
N GLY A 119 0.91 -0.16 10.30
CA GLY A 119 -0.38 0.00 10.94
C GLY A 119 -1.48 0.49 10.00
N PRO A 120 -2.72 0.55 10.52
CA PRO A 120 -3.87 1.00 9.74
C PRO A 120 -3.81 2.49 9.44
N THR A 121 -4.22 2.84 8.23
CA THR A 121 -4.40 4.20 7.74
C THR A 121 -5.77 4.33 7.09
N PHE A 122 -6.29 5.56 6.98
CA PHE A 122 -7.67 5.81 6.59
C PHE A 122 -7.73 6.97 5.61
N ARG A 123 -8.41 6.77 4.47
CA ARG A 123 -8.61 7.81 3.46
C ARG A 123 -10.07 7.83 3.04
N ALA A 124 -10.73 8.99 3.21
CA ALA A 124 -12.16 9.17 2.94
C ALA A 124 -12.47 9.50 1.47
N GLU A 125 -11.56 9.20 0.57
CA GLU A 125 -11.70 9.48 -0.85
C GLU A 125 -12.82 8.64 -1.48
N ASN A 126 -13.69 9.30 -2.24
CA ASN A 126 -14.72 8.61 -3.01
C ASN A 126 -14.15 8.06 -4.32
N SER A 127 -13.40 6.97 -4.22
CA SER A 127 -12.79 6.30 -5.37
C SER A 127 -13.25 4.84 -5.47
N ASN A 128 -13.69 4.42 -6.65
CA ASN A 128 -14.21 3.08 -6.94
C ASN A 128 -13.23 2.28 -7.82
N THR A 129 -11.95 2.33 -7.53
CA THR A 129 -10.96 1.51 -8.24
C THR A 129 -10.59 0.27 -7.44
N PRO A 130 -10.07 -0.79 -8.08
CA PRO A 130 -9.59 -2.00 -7.38
C PRO A 130 -8.46 -1.75 -6.38
N ARG A 131 -7.77 -0.60 -6.49
CA ARG A 131 -6.60 -0.24 -5.67
C ARG A 131 -6.94 0.68 -4.50
N HIS A 132 -8.20 1.16 -4.35
CA HIS A 132 -8.59 2.11 -3.30
C HIS A 132 -9.45 1.43 -2.24
N LEU A 133 -9.02 1.54 -1.00
CA LEU A 133 -9.75 1.14 0.20
C LEU A 133 -9.82 2.33 1.16
N ALA A 134 -10.92 2.44 1.91
CA ALA A 134 -11.06 3.48 2.93
C ALA A 134 -10.21 3.21 4.19
N GLU A 135 -9.87 1.94 4.44
CA GLU A 135 -8.99 1.47 5.51
C GLU A 135 -8.01 0.44 4.94
N PHE A 136 -6.72 0.66 5.16
CA PHE A 136 -5.66 -0.24 4.73
C PHE A 136 -4.44 -0.10 5.65
N TRP A 137 -3.54 -1.06 5.62
CA TRP A 137 -2.30 -1.01 6.38
C TRP A 137 -1.16 -0.53 5.49
N MET A 138 -0.39 0.43 5.98
CA MET A 138 0.83 0.91 5.34
C MET A 138 2.06 0.38 6.06
N ILE A 139 3.12 0.18 5.29
CA ILE A 139 4.47 -0.11 5.76
C ILE A 139 5.30 1.09 5.34
N GLU A 140 5.77 1.86 6.32
CA GLU A 140 6.39 3.16 6.10
C GLU A 140 7.73 3.21 6.83
N PRO A 141 8.82 2.74 6.19
CA PRO A 141 10.17 2.92 6.74
C PRO A 141 10.62 4.36 6.52
N GLU A 142 11.25 4.94 7.57
CA GLU A 142 11.86 6.25 7.54
C GLU A 142 13.32 6.12 7.97
N MET A 143 14.25 6.46 7.07
CA MET A 143 15.68 6.26 7.26
C MET A 143 16.41 7.59 7.27
N ALA A 144 16.92 7.99 8.42
CA ALA A 144 17.77 9.15 8.51
C ALA A 144 19.05 8.93 7.69
N PHE A 145 19.42 9.93 6.86
CA PHE A 145 20.63 9.96 6.04
C PHE A 145 20.66 9.04 4.80
N TYR A 146 19.58 8.31 4.49
CA TYR A 146 19.47 7.59 3.23
C TYR A 146 19.22 8.55 2.06
N ASP A 147 19.81 8.25 0.92
CA ASP A 147 19.45 8.88 -0.35
C ASP A 147 18.47 8.02 -1.17
N ILE A 148 18.12 8.49 -2.36
CA ILE A 148 17.17 7.76 -3.23
C ILE A 148 17.72 6.38 -3.63
N LYS A 149 19.03 6.23 -3.79
CA LYS A 149 19.64 4.96 -4.15
C LYS A 149 19.51 3.95 -3.00
N ASP A 150 19.83 4.39 -1.78
CA ASP A 150 19.70 3.57 -0.58
C ASP A 150 18.23 3.11 -0.39
N ASN A 151 17.28 4.02 -0.64
CA ASN A 151 15.84 3.70 -0.55
C ASN A 151 15.41 2.68 -1.62
N MET A 152 15.89 2.80 -2.85
CA MET A 152 15.61 1.82 -3.91
C MET A 152 16.19 0.44 -3.56
N ASP A 153 17.41 0.40 -3.02
CA ASP A 153 18.06 -0.85 -2.63
C ASP A 153 17.31 -1.53 -1.50
N LEU A 154 16.88 -0.78 -0.48
CA LEU A 154 16.05 -1.29 0.60
C LEU A 154 14.69 -1.80 0.10
N ALA A 155 14.02 -1.06 -0.79
CA ALA A 155 12.73 -1.45 -1.34
C ALA A 155 12.82 -2.76 -2.13
N GLU A 156 13.85 -2.92 -2.97
CA GLU A 156 14.09 -4.17 -3.70
C GLU A 156 14.34 -5.33 -2.77
N GLU A 157 15.25 -5.17 -1.80
CA GLU A 157 15.57 -6.20 -0.83
C GLU A 157 14.35 -6.61 -0.01
N PHE A 158 13.56 -5.64 0.44
CA PHE A 158 12.34 -5.87 1.21
C PHE A 158 11.29 -6.66 0.41
N ILE A 159 11.00 -6.27 -0.84
CA ILE A 159 10.03 -6.97 -1.68
C ILE A 159 10.49 -8.40 -1.95
N LYS A 160 11.77 -8.60 -2.32
CA LYS A 160 12.33 -9.94 -2.54
C LYS A 160 12.27 -10.80 -1.29
N TYR A 161 12.60 -10.24 -0.13
CA TYR A 161 12.50 -10.93 1.15
C TYR A 161 11.07 -11.40 1.42
N LEU A 162 10.08 -10.52 1.26
CA LEU A 162 8.68 -10.86 1.50
C LEU A 162 8.17 -11.93 0.54
N VAL A 163 8.49 -11.83 -0.74
CA VAL A 163 8.09 -12.82 -1.75
C VAL A 163 8.72 -14.18 -1.43
N LYS A 164 10.02 -14.20 -1.13
CA LYS A 164 10.72 -15.42 -0.76
C LYS A 164 10.17 -16.04 0.53
N TYR A 165 9.93 -15.20 1.54
CA TYR A 165 9.31 -15.66 2.78
C TYR A 165 7.92 -16.29 2.53
N ALA A 166 7.11 -15.69 1.66
CA ALA A 166 5.81 -16.23 1.30
C ALA A 166 5.91 -17.58 0.59
N LEU A 167 6.82 -17.72 -0.38
CA LEU A 167 7.08 -18.98 -1.07
C LEU A 167 7.55 -20.08 -0.11
N ASP A 168 8.44 -19.76 0.82
CA ASP A 168 9.00 -20.71 1.78
C ASP A 168 8.00 -21.13 2.88
N ASN A 169 7.13 -20.20 3.32
CA ASN A 169 6.30 -20.40 4.51
C ASN A 169 4.79 -20.52 4.25
N CYS A 170 4.34 -20.23 3.01
CA CYS A 170 2.94 -20.23 2.62
C CYS A 170 2.68 -20.97 1.31
N TYR A 171 3.60 -21.84 0.87
CA TYR A 171 3.56 -22.47 -0.45
C TYR A 171 2.23 -23.18 -0.74
N ASP A 172 1.71 -23.97 0.16
CA ASP A 172 0.46 -24.72 -0.04
C ASP A 172 -0.74 -23.78 -0.24
N ASP A 173 -0.80 -22.69 0.52
CA ASP A 173 -1.85 -21.67 0.38
C ASP A 173 -1.70 -20.88 -0.93
N ILE A 174 -0.49 -20.52 -1.31
CA ILE A 174 -0.19 -19.84 -2.59
C ILE A 174 -0.51 -20.77 -3.74
N LYS A 175 -0.08 -22.03 -3.68
CA LYS A 175 -0.40 -23.03 -4.70
C LYS A 175 -1.91 -23.24 -4.86
N PHE A 176 -2.65 -23.28 -3.76
CA PHE A 176 -4.10 -23.34 -3.82
C PHE A 176 -4.72 -22.15 -4.55
N LEU A 177 -4.21 -20.93 -4.29
CA LEU A 177 -4.66 -19.71 -4.97
C LEU A 177 -4.23 -19.70 -6.44
N ASN A 178 -3.01 -20.16 -6.75
CA ASN A 178 -2.51 -20.34 -8.11
C ASN A 178 -3.43 -21.26 -8.92
N ASP A 179 -3.68 -22.46 -8.42
CA ASP A 179 -4.44 -23.48 -9.15
C ASP A 179 -5.92 -23.09 -9.34
N ARG A 180 -6.45 -22.18 -8.50
CA ARG A 180 -7.86 -21.82 -8.52
C ARG A 180 -8.19 -20.49 -9.18
N TYR A 181 -7.30 -19.52 -9.09
CA TYR A 181 -7.61 -18.13 -9.48
C TYR A 181 -6.66 -17.56 -10.52
N ASP A 182 -5.37 -17.92 -10.45
CA ASP A 182 -4.35 -17.32 -11.27
C ASP A 182 -3.18 -18.30 -11.45
N ASN A 183 -3.20 -19.04 -12.54
CA ASN A 183 -2.24 -20.10 -12.83
C ASN A 183 -0.80 -19.64 -13.12
N GLU A 184 -0.58 -18.33 -13.18
CA GLU A 184 0.75 -17.72 -13.36
C GLU A 184 1.31 -17.13 -12.05
N LEU A 185 0.56 -17.19 -10.94
CA LEU A 185 0.92 -16.57 -9.67
C LEU A 185 2.28 -17.05 -9.14
N LEU A 186 2.52 -18.36 -9.13
CA LEU A 186 3.78 -18.94 -8.64
C LEU A 186 4.96 -18.50 -9.52
N GLU A 187 4.83 -18.60 -10.83
CA GLU A 187 5.87 -18.19 -11.78
C GLU A 187 6.25 -16.71 -11.61
N ARG A 188 5.24 -15.83 -11.45
CA ARG A 188 5.48 -14.40 -11.20
C ARG A 188 6.19 -14.15 -9.86
N LEU A 189 5.80 -14.84 -8.79
CA LEU A 189 6.45 -14.69 -7.49
C LEU A 189 7.91 -15.17 -7.52
N GLU A 190 8.18 -16.32 -8.15
CA GLU A 190 9.53 -16.84 -8.34
C GLU A 190 10.37 -15.86 -9.18
N GLY A 191 9.80 -15.33 -10.27
CA GLY A 191 10.45 -14.32 -11.10
C GLY A 191 10.83 -13.06 -10.35
N VAL A 192 9.97 -12.57 -9.45
CA VAL A 192 10.27 -11.38 -8.61
C VAL A 192 11.37 -11.69 -7.59
N ALA A 193 11.35 -12.88 -6.98
CA ALA A 193 12.32 -13.26 -5.95
C ALA A 193 13.77 -13.35 -6.50
N ASP A 194 13.94 -13.81 -7.72
CA ASP A 194 15.25 -14.15 -8.30
C ASP A 194 15.80 -13.08 -9.26
N THR A 195 14.99 -12.08 -9.64
CA THR A 195 15.36 -11.08 -10.65
C THR A 195 15.78 -9.76 -10.01
N GLU A 196 16.85 -9.16 -10.51
CA GLU A 196 17.25 -7.79 -10.16
C GLU A 196 16.24 -6.79 -10.74
N PHE A 197 15.82 -5.80 -9.93
CA PHE A 197 14.85 -4.80 -10.33
C PHE A 197 15.50 -3.75 -11.23
N VAL A 198 14.79 -3.38 -12.28
CA VAL A 198 15.21 -2.30 -13.18
C VAL A 198 15.09 -0.96 -12.47
N ARG A 199 16.14 -0.13 -12.53
CA ARG A 199 16.13 1.26 -12.10
C ARG A 199 15.84 2.12 -13.32
N LEU A 200 14.74 2.85 -13.33
CA LEU A 200 14.26 3.60 -14.49
C LEU A 200 13.88 5.01 -14.06
N THR A 201 14.38 6.01 -14.76
CA THR A 201 13.89 7.38 -14.57
C THR A 201 12.55 7.57 -15.31
N TYR A 202 11.72 8.49 -14.83
CA TYR A 202 10.46 8.84 -15.49
C TYR A 202 10.68 9.24 -16.97
N THR A 203 11.70 10.05 -17.24
CA THR A 203 12.03 10.48 -18.61
C THR A 203 12.37 9.29 -19.52
N GLU A 204 13.14 8.33 -19.05
CA GLU A 204 13.45 7.11 -19.81
C GLU A 204 12.20 6.25 -20.02
N GLY A 205 11.35 6.13 -18.98
CA GLY A 205 10.08 5.41 -19.06
C GLY A 205 9.14 6.00 -20.10
N ILE A 206 8.97 7.33 -20.11
CA ILE A 206 8.16 8.02 -21.13
C ILE A 206 8.72 7.78 -22.53
N LYS A 207 10.04 7.88 -22.71
CA LYS A 207 10.67 7.63 -24.01
C LYS A 207 10.37 6.22 -24.54
N ILE A 208 10.47 5.20 -23.68
CA ILE A 208 10.13 3.81 -24.04
C ILE A 208 8.66 3.70 -24.47
N LEU A 209 7.74 4.35 -23.74
CA LEU A 209 6.32 4.35 -24.07
C LEU A 209 6.02 5.09 -25.38
N GLU A 210 6.66 6.23 -25.65
CA GLU A 210 6.55 6.96 -26.92
C GLU A 210 7.07 6.13 -28.10
N GLU A 211 8.18 5.42 -27.94
CA GLU A 211 8.71 4.49 -28.94
C GLU A 211 7.74 3.33 -29.20
N ALA A 212 7.08 2.81 -28.16
CA ALA A 212 6.05 1.79 -28.31
C ALA A 212 4.84 2.30 -29.12
N VAL A 213 4.36 3.52 -28.81
CA VAL A 213 3.27 4.17 -29.56
C VAL A 213 3.67 4.36 -31.03
N ALA A 214 4.89 4.84 -31.29
CA ALA A 214 5.40 5.01 -32.66
C ALA A 214 5.50 3.68 -33.43
N SER A 215 5.71 2.57 -32.69
CA SER A 215 5.74 1.21 -33.24
C SER A 215 4.36 0.56 -33.39
N GLY A 216 3.28 1.29 -33.08
CA GLY A 216 1.90 0.86 -33.27
C GLY A 216 1.20 0.31 -32.03
N LYS A 217 1.83 0.34 -30.83
CA LYS A 217 1.15 0.02 -29.56
C LYS A 217 0.07 1.09 -29.31
N LYS A 218 -1.10 0.64 -28.91
CA LYS A 218 -2.21 1.53 -28.54
C LYS A 218 -2.43 1.47 -27.03
N PHE A 219 -2.47 2.64 -26.41
CA PHE A 219 -2.87 2.85 -25.03
C PHE A 219 -4.23 3.57 -25.01
N GLU A 220 -5.00 3.38 -23.95
CA GLU A 220 -6.25 4.10 -23.71
C GLU A 220 -5.98 5.56 -23.33
N PHE A 221 -4.93 5.78 -22.52
CA PHE A 221 -4.50 7.10 -22.08
C PHE A 221 -3.32 7.60 -22.92
N PRO A 222 -3.23 8.91 -23.20
CA PRO A 222 -2.16 9.46 -24.02
C PRO A 222 -0.81 9.39 -23.30
N VAL A 223 0.26 9.15 -24.09
CA VAL A 223 1.65 9.17 -23.61
C VAL A 223 2.32 10.45 -24.10
N TYR A 224 2.85 11.22 -23.17
CA TYR A 224 3.69 12.40 -23.44
C TYR A 224 4.48 12.75 -22.18
N TRP A 225 5.59 13.43 -22.34
CA TRP A 225 6.38 13.86 -21.15
C TRP A 225 5.59 14.84 -20.29
N GLY A 226 5.47 14.56 -19.01
CA GLY A 226 4.67 15.32 -18.04
C GLY A 226 3.26 14.76 -17.81
N CYS A 227 2.88 13.63 -18.44
CA CYS A 227 1.63 12.94 -18.09
C CYS A 227 1.80 12.05 -16.85
N ASP A 228 0.73 11.90 -16.08
CA ASP A 228 0.66 10.84 -15.07
C ASP A 228 0.62 9.48 -15.75
N LEU A 229 1.39 8.52 -15.25
CA LEU A 229 1.37 7.17 -15.79
C LEU A 229 0.08 6.45 -15.35
N ALA A 230 -0.67 5.97 -16.35
CA ALA A 230 -1.78 5.06 -16.12
C ALA A 230 -1.28 3.63 -15.86
N SER A 231 -2.11 2.80 -15.21
CA SER A 231 -1.77 1.40 -14.91
C SER A 231 -1.38 0.59 -16.15
N GLU A 232 -1.90 0.92 -17.32
CA GLU A 232 -1.53 0.25 -18.58
C GLU A 232 -0.11 0.59 -19.04
N HIS A 233 0.35 1.83 -18.76
CA HIS A 233 1.72 2.27 -19.05
C HIS A 233 2.70 1.52 -18.15
N GLU A 234 2.42 1.46 -16.83
CA GLU A 234 3.22 0.71 -15.86
C GLU A 234 3.31 -0.78 -16.24
N ARG A 235 2.17 -1.39 -16.58
CA ARG A 235 2.13 -2.80 -17.00
C ARG A 235 2.92 -3.06 -18.25
N TYR A 236 2.86 -2.19 -19.25
CA TYR A 236 3.66 -2.32 -20.45
C TYR A 236 5.16 -2.33 -20.12
N LEU A 237 5.62 -1.38 -19.30
CA LEU A 237 7.03 -1.31 -18.90
C LEU A 237 7.47 -2.59 -18.18
N VAL A 238 6.68 -3.05 -17.21
CA VAL A 238 7.02 -4.19 -16.36
C VAL A 238 6.84 -5.52 -17.08
N GLU A 239 5.69 -5.75 -17.74
CA GLU A 239 5.27 -7.07 -18.22
C GLU A 239 5.69 -7.32 -19.68
N GLU A 240 5.74 -6.27 -20.53
CA GLU A 240 6.03 -6.42 -21.96
C GLU A 240 7.44 -5.97 -22.34
N HIS A 241 7.91 -4.83 -21.83
CA HIS A 241 9.19 -4.27 -22.23
C HIS A 241 10.37 -4.90 -21.46
N PHE A 242 10.36 -4.85 -20.14
CA PHE A 242 11.45 -5.36 -19.32
C PHE A 242 11.25 -6.81 -18.88
N ASN A 243 10.01 -7.25 -18.75
CA ASN A 243 9.63 -8.52 -18.12
C ASN A 243 10.30 -8.72 -16.74
N LYS A 244 10.37 -7.63 -15.97
CA LYS A 244 11.02 -7.52 -14.66
C LYS A 244 10.34 -6.47 -13.81
N PRO A 245 10.44 -6.56 -12.48
CA PRO A 245 10.04 -5.45 -11.61
C PRO A 245 10.84 -4.19 -11.93
N VAL A 246 10.19 -3.04 -11.85
CA VAL A 246 10.76 -1.72 -12.16
C VAL A 246 10.56 -0.79 -10.97
N ILE A 247 11.62 -0.10 -10.57
CA ILE A 247 11.55 1.05 -9.67
C ILE A 247 11.77 2.30 -10.51
N MET A 248 10.76 3.17 -10.55
CA MET A 248 10.82 4.42 -11.30
C MET A 248 11.11 5.58 -10.37
N THR A 249 12.03 6.46 -10.81
CA THR A 249 12.45 7.67 -10.09
C THR A 249 12.28 8.92 -10.92
N ASP A 250 12.52 10.07 -10.32
CA ASP A 250 12.48 11.39 -10.99
C ASP A 250 11.12 11.70 -11.64
N TYR A 251 10.07 11.27 -10.94
CA TYR A 251 8.67 11.40 -11.36
C TYR A 251 8.14 12.82 -11.20
#